data_8f37f58d994bc9082d171151d979bed6
#
_entry.id   8f37f58d994bc9082d171151d979bed6
#
_cell.length_a   1.000
_cell.length_b   1.000
_cell.length_c   1.000
_cell.angle_alpha   90.00
_cell.angle_beta   90.00
_cell.angle_gamma   90.00
#
_symmetry.space_group_name_H-M   'P 1'
#
loop_
_entity.id
_entity.type
_entity.pdbx_description
1 polymer ?
#
loop_
_entity_poly.entity_id
_entity_poly.type
_entity_poly.pdbx_seq_one_letter_code
_entity_poly.pdbx_strand_id
1 'polypeptide(L)'
;MKKTLLYSLAAFVGLSFMSCSGDYDDWMAPQHNDQDSAITIPGFTASAAGDVNLANPGKDVKVFSLSTATLPEGTQLGHTRVVLTPTDEAAAYTLPQELDATNEGAIDSTALQTAVVKAYGKRPSARPFKAHVYSDVVSNGQALFVDAGEISVNVSPKAPFISKAYYIVGDFNSWTLNETSLPNYKFSRSDKDVYEDTIFTFTLTTTG
;
A
#
# COMPACT_ATOMS: atom_id res chain seq x y z
N MET A 1 -47.67 59.51 -16.19
CA MET A 1 -46.57 58.75 -16.87
C MET A 1 -45.20 58.75 -16.14
N LYS A 2 -44.74 59.86 -15.57
CA LYS A 2 -43.41 59.88 -14.90
C LYS A 2 -43.31 59.04 -13.61
N LYS A 3 -44.41 58.92 -12.83
CA LYS A 3 -44.42 58.15 -11.58
C LYS A 3 -44.45 56.63 -11.81
N THR A 4 -45.16 56.15 -12.82
CA THR A 4 -45.20 54.72 -13.18
C THR A 4 -43.83 54.19 -13.68
N LEU A 5 -43.13 55.05 -14.47
CA LEU A 5 -41.80 54.71 -14.96
C LEU A 5 -40.75 54.61 -13.79
N LEU A 6 -40.92 55.46 -12.78
CA LEU A 6 -40.03 55.46 -11.61
C LEU A 6 -40.24 54.19 -10.74
N TYR A 7 -41.49 53.75 -10.58
CA TYR A 7 -41.79 52.50 -9.82
C TYR A 7 -41.38 51.24 -10.56
N SER A 8 -41.49 51.22 -11.90
CA SER A 8 -41.01 50.09 -12.68
C SER A 8 -39.48 49.97 -12.68
N LEU A 9 -38.76 51.10 -12.68
CA LEU A 9 -37.29 51.11 -12.56
C LEU A 9 -36.83 50.67 -11.17
N ALA A 10 -37.51 51.10 -10.10
CA ALA A 10 -37.22 50.70 -8.73
C ALA A 10 -37.46 49.18 -8.50
N ALA A 11 -38.55 48.63 -9.11
CA ALA A 11 -38.83 47.19 -9.04
C ALA A 11 -37.79 46.37 -9.79
N PHE A 12 -37.26 46.86 -10.91
CA PHE A 12 -36.23 46.14 -11.70
C PHE A 12 -34.87 46.15 -11.00
N VAL A 13 -34.50 47.23 -10.34
CA VAL A 13 -33.25 47.31 -9.55
C VAL A 13 -33.35 46.46 -8.29
N GLY A 14 -34.53 46.37 -7.65
CA GLY A 14 -34.75 45.52 -6.48
C GLY A 14 -34.62 44.01 -6.77
N LEU A 15 -35.01 43.57 -7.97
CA LEU A 15 -34.90 42.15 -8.40
C LEU A 15 -33.48 41.77 -8.79
N SER A 16 -32.63 42.72 -9.17
CA SER A 16 -31.23 42.45 -9.53
C SER A 16 -30.34 42.17 -8.33
N PHE A 17 -30.74 42.55 -7.10
CA PHE A 17 -29.96 42.26 -5.87
C PHE A 17 -30.35 40.96 -5.19
N MET A 18 -31.44 40.30 -5.62
CA MET A 18 -31.83 38.98 -5.08
C MET A 18 -31.18 37.79 -5.79
N SER A 19 -30.36 38.02 -6.83
CA SER A 19 -29.76 36.98 -7.64
C SER A 19 -28.37 36.55 -7.19
N CYS A 20 -27.85 37.06 -6.07
CA CYS A 20 -26.50 36.75 -5.61
C CYS A 20 -26.43 36.44 -4.11
N SER A 21 -27.43 35.75 -3.56
CA SER A 21 -27.28 35.09 -2.26
C SER A 21 -27.19 33.56 -2.39
N GLY A 22 -26.62 33.11 -3.48
CA GLY A 22 -26.06 31.75 -3.51
C GLY A 22 -24.77 31.77 -2.72
N ASP A 23 -24.75 31.01 -1.68
CA ASP A 23 -23.56 30.75 -0.87
C ASP A 23 -22.47 30.21 -1.81
N TYR A 24 -21.50 31.07 -2.19
CA TYR A 24 -20.36 30.65 -3.02
C TYR A 24 -19.33 29.84 -2.23
N ASP A 25 -19.63 29.47 -1.01
CA ASP A 25 -18.78 28.63 -0.18
C ASP A 25 -18.82 27.16 -0.62
N ASP A 26 -19.84 26.75 -1.37
CA ASP A 26 -19.98 25.35 -1.87
C ASP A 26 -18.89 24.93 -2.86
N TRP A 27 -18.25 25.84 -3.57
CA TRP A 27 -17.19 25.48 -4.50
C TRP A 27 -15.80 25.58 -3.89
N MET A 28 -15.64 26.23 -2.74
CA MET A 28 -14.43 26.21 -1.93
C MET A 28 -14.36 24.99 -1.00
N ALA A 29 -15.50 24.38 -0.69
CA ALA A 29 -15.56 23.06 -0.07
C ALA A 29 -15.89 22.06 -1.19
N PRO A 30 -14.90 21.29 -1.71
CA PRO A 30 -15.22 20.24 -2.67
C PRO A 30 -16.27 19.35 -2.02
N GLN A 31 -17.42 19.20 -2.70
CA GLN A 31 -18.45 18.26 -2.25
C GLN A 31 -17.77 16.91 -2.12
N HIS A 32 -17.54 16.50 -0.91
CA HIS A 32 -17.12 15.15 -0.61
C HIS A 32 -18.38 14.30 -0.80
N ASN A 33 -18.50 13.68 -1.97
CA ASN A 33 -19.33 12.50 -2.06
C ASN A 33 -18.66 11.45 -1.21
N ASP A 34 -19.17 11.25 0.01
CA ASP A 34 -18.76 10.11 0.80
C ASP A 34 -18.92 8.87 -0.07
N GLN A 35 -17.87 8.06 -0.14
CA GLN A 35 -17.94 6.79 -0.85
C GLN A 35 -19.09 5.99 -0.25
N ASP A 36 -19.93 5.40 -1.07
CA ASP A 36 -21.02 4.54 -0.62
C ASP A 36 -20.49 3.50 0.36
N SER A 37 -21.16 3.35 1.48
CA SER A 37 -20.80 2.33 2.48
C SER A 37 -20.84 0.95 1.85
N ALA A 38 -19.80 0.16 2.07
CA ALA A 38 -19.77 -1.21 1.59
C ALA A 38 -20.90 -2.03 2.22
N ILE A 39 -21.58 -2.82 1.39
CA ILE A 39 -22.60 -3.76 1.86
C ILE A 39 -22.02 -5.17 1.97
N THR A 40 -22.63 -6.02 2.81
CA THR A 40 -22.27 -7.43 2.89
C THR A 40 -23.30 -8.29 2.14
N ILE A 41 -22.80 -9.27 1.38
CA ILE A 41 -23.65 -10.29 0.75
C ILE A 41 -23.38 -11.61 1.48
N PRO A 42 -24.41 -12.26 2.07
CA PRO A 42 -24.22 -13.52 2.80
C PRO A 42 -23.55 -14.58 1.92
N GLY A 43 -22.43 -15.14 2.39
CA GLY A 43 -21.68 -16.17 1.68
C GLY A 43 -20.69 -15.63 0.64
N PHE A 44 -20.67 -14.33 0.34
CA PHE A 44 -19.58 -13.68 -0.41
C PHE A 44 -18.51 -13.27 0.59
N THR A 45 -17.42 -14.05 0.67
CA THR A 45 -16.39 -13.87 1.69
C THR A 45 -15.01 -14.10 1.13
N ALA A 46 -14.03 -13.41 1.67
CA ALA A 46 -12.62 -13.67 1.41
C ALA A 46 -12.07 -14.75 2.36
N SER A 47 -11.11 -15.52 1.87
CA SER A 47 -10.33 -16.48 2.67
C SER A 47 -8.86 -16.37 2.31
N ALA A 48 -7.97 -16.43 3.29
CA ALA A 48 -6.52 -16.35 3.06
C ALA A 48 -6.02 -17.55 2.24
N ALA A 49 -5.14 -17.28 1.28
CA ALA A 49 -4.51 -18.34 0.47
C ALA A 49 -3.32 -19.02 1.18
N GLY A 50 -2.88 -18.48 2.32
CA GLY A 50 -1.71 -18.91 3.08
C GLY A 50 -0.65 -17.81 3.19
N ASP A 51 0.51 -18.16 3.73
CA ASP A 51 1.64 -17.25 3.87
C ASP A 51 2.24 -16.90 2.49
N VAL A 52 2.51 -15.63 2.29
CA VAL A 52 3.09 -15.10 1.04
C VAL A 52 4.58 -14.87 1.21
N ASN A 53 5.38 -15.41 0.28
CA ASN A 53 6.84 -15.19 0.25
C ASN A 53 7.26 -14.49 -1.03
N LEU A 54 7.81 -13.28 -0.90
CA LEU A 54 8.26 -12.45 -2.01
C LEU A 54 9.75 -12.62 -2.37
N ALA A 55 10.41 -13.68 -1.92
CA ALA A 55 11.82 -13.93 -2.26
C ALA A 55 12.02 -14.11 -3.79
N ASN A 56 11.14 -14.89 -4.43
CA ASN A 56 11.12 -15.11 -5.88
C ASN A 56 9.68 -15.15 -6.40
N PRO A 57 8.96 -14.03 -6.37
CA PRO A 57 7.55 -13.99 -6.77
C PRO A 57 7.43 -14.01 -8.29
N GLY A 58 6.28 -14.45 -8.79
CA GLY A 58 5.81 -14.11 -10.13
C GLY A 58 5.45 -12.61 -10.22
N LYS A 59 4.86 -12.21 -11.35
CA LYS A 59 4.33 -10.85 -11.50
C LYS A 59 3.26 -10.58 -10.44
N ASP A 60 2.34 -11.53 -10.27
CA ASP A 60 1.25 -11.46 -9.31
C ASP A 60 1.37 -12.62 -8.32
N VAL A 61 1.00 -12.38 -7.06
CA VAL A 61 1.01 -13.37 -5.99
C VAL A 61 -0.37 -13.53 -5.39
N LYS A 62 -0.79 -14.78 -5.22
CA LYS A 62 -2.08 -15.12 -4.60
C LYS A 62 -2.04 -14.83 -3.11
N VAL A 63 -2.95 -13.97 -2.66
CA VAL A 63 -3.06 -13.57 -1.24
C VAL A 63 -4.35 -14.10 -0.61
N PHE A 64 -5.44 -14.13 -1.38
CA PHE A 64 -6.74 -14.59 -0.90
C PHE A 64 -7.53 -15.29 -2.01
N SER A 65 -8.69 -15.80 -1.68
CA SER A 65 -9.70 -16.29 -2.61
C SER A 65 -11.07 -15.73 -2.21
N LEU A 66 -11.92 -15.44 -3.19
CA LEU A 66 -13.29 -15.01 -2.97
C LEU A 66 -14.25 -16.21 -3.15
N SER A 67 -15.20 -16.35 -2.24
CA SER A 67 -16.33 -17.26 -2.41
C SER A 67 -17.43 -16.53 -3.19
N THR A 68 -17.75 -17.00 -4.39
CA THR A 68 -18.77 -16.40 -5.27
C THR A 68 -20.03 -17.25 -5.40
N ALA A 69 -20.09 -18.39 -4.70
CA ALA A 69 -21.17 -19.39 -4.84
C ALA A 69 -22.57 -18.87 -4.48
N THR A 70 -22.66 -17.80 -3.71
CA THR A 70 -23.93 -17.20 -3.27
C THR A 70 -24.36 -16.00 -4.09
N LEU A 71 -23.52 -15.56 -5.05
CA LEU A 71 -23.88 -14.45 -5.93
C LEU A 71 -25.01 -14.87 -6.88
N PRO A 72 -25.97 -13.98 -7.17
CA PRO A 72 -27.03 -14.25 -8.14
C PRO A 72 -26.48 -14.59 -9.53
N GLU A 73 -27.20 -15.41 -10.27
CA GLU A 73 -26.85 -15.73 -11.66
C GLU A 73 -26.77 -14.45 -12.51
N GLY A 74 -25.77 -14.35 -13.38
CA GLY A 74 -25.52 -13.17 -14.21
C GLY A 74 -24.77 -12.04 -13.51
N THR A 75 -24.39 -12.21 -12.24
CA THR A 75 -23.54 -11.26 -11.53
C THR A 75 -22.08 -11.38 -12.00
N GLN A 76 -21.43 -10.23 -12.16
CA GLN A 76 -20.01 -10.15 -12.50
C GLN A 76 -19.23 -9.45 -11.39
N LEU A 77 -18.01 -9.92 -11.13
CA LEU A 77 -17.08 -9.17 -10.30
C LEU A 77 -16.41 -8.09 -11.14
N GLY A 78 -16.47 -6.87 -10.65
CA GLY A 78 -15.76 -5.71 -11.22
C GLY A 78 -14.36 -5.58 -10.62
N HIS A 79 -14.06 -4.39 -10.08
CA HIS A 79 -12.78 -4.11 -9.44
C HIS A 79 -12.72 -4.72 -8.04
N THR A 80 -11.64 -5.45 -7.75
CA THR A 80 -11.34 -5.98 -6.41
C THR A 80 -10.14 -5.27 -5.81
N ARG A 81 -10.23 -4.90 -4.55
CA ARG A 81 -9.17 -4.22 -3.80
C ARG A 81 -9.02 -4.79 -2.40
N VAL A 82 -7.84 -4.63 -1.84
CA VAL A 82 -7.53 -5.07 -0.48
C VAL A 82 -6.87 -3.95 0.29
N VAL A 83 -7.31 -3.74 1.51
CA VAL A 83 -6.74 -2.77 2.45
C VAL A 83 -5.90 -3.53 3.46
N LEU A 84 -4.58 -3.37 3.37
CA LEU A 84 -3.61 -4.00 4.28
C LEU A 84 -3.33 -3.10 5.46
N THR A 85 -3.59 -3.59 6.66
CA THR A 85 -3.28 -2.91 7.92
C THR A 85 -2.27 -3.74 8.70
N PRO A 86 -1.08 -3.22 9.01
CA PRO A 86 -0.11 -3.90 9.86
C PRO A 86 -0.68 -4.16 11.25
N THR A 87 -0.40 -5.34 11.83
CA THR A 87 -0.92 -5.73 13.15
C THR A 87 0.16 -5.83 14.23
N ASP A 88 1.43 -5.76 13.85
CA ASP A 88 2.56 -5.78 14.80
C ASP A 88 2.88 -4.35 15.27
N GLU A 89 3.02 -4.15 16.57
CA GLU A 89 3.43 -2.87 17.18
C GLU A 89 4.81 -2.39 16.71
N ALA A 90 5.65 -3.30 16.21
CA ALA A 90 6.94 -2.97 15.62
C ALA A 90 6.85 -2.37 14.21
N ALA A 91 5.66 -2.20 13.65
CA ALA A 91 5.47 -1.56 12.34
C ALA A 91 5.84 -0.07 12.39
N ALA A 92 6.73 0.34 11.48
CA ALA A 92 7.13 1.74 11.35
C ALA A 92 6.04 2.62 10.69
N TYR A 93 5.14 1.99 9.94
CA TYR A 93 3.99 2.65 9.31
C TYR A 93 2.74 1.80 9.54
N THR A 94 1.78 2.34 10.28
CA THR A 94 0.60 1.61 10.78
C THR A 94 -0.69 1.94 10.04
N LEU A 95 -0.67 2.94 9.14
CA LEU A 95 -1.87 3.32 8.40
C LEU A 95 -2.23 2.27 7.35
N PRO A 96 -3.53 2.08 7.09
CA PRO A 96 -4.01 1.19 6.03
C PRO A 96 -3.41 1.54 4.66
N GLN A 97 -3.13 0.53 3.85
CA GLN A 97 -2.60 0.65 2.50
C GLN A 97 -3.51 -0.10 1.55
N GLU A 98 -4.13 0.61 0.62
CA GLU A 98 -5.00 0.01 -0.39
C GLU A 98 -4.18 -0.46 -1.59
N LEU A 99 -4.45 -1.67 -2.06
CA LEU A 99 -3.84 -2.30 -3.23
C LEU A 99 -4.92 -2.90 -4.13
N ASP A 100 -4.70 -2.79 -5.43
CA ASP A 100 -5.51 -3.49 -6.42
C ASP A 100 -5.25 -4.99 -6.37
N ALA A 101 -6.31 -5.78 -6.54
CA ALA A 101 -6.23 -7.22 -6.62
C ALA A 101 -7.04 -7.73 -7.83
N THR A 102 -6.65 -8.88 -8.34
CA THR A 102 -7.49 -9.60 -9.31
C THR A 102 -8.69 -10.24 -8.60
N ASN A 103 -9.73 -10.57 -9.36
CA ASN A 103 -10.91 -11.26 -8.82
C ASN A 103 -10.60 -12.67 -8.28
N GLU A 104 -9.46 -13.24 -8.67
CA GLU A 104 -8.91 -14.49 -8.12
C GLU A 104 -8.13 -14.28 -6.81
N GLY A 105 -7.94 -13.01 -6.37
CA GLY A 105 -7.26 -12.64 -5.14
C GLY A 105 -5.74 -12.59 -5.27
N ALA A 106 -5.22 -12.28 -6.46
CA ALA A 106 -3.80 -12.05 -6.68
C ALA A 106 -3.50 -10.54 -6.70
N ILE A 107 -2.36 -10.17 -6.16
CA ILE A 107 -1.85 -8.79 -6.05
C ILE A 107 -0.52 -8.69 -6.79
N ASP A 108 -0.25 -7.56 -7.45
CA ASP A 108 1.06 -7.29 -8.05
C ASP A 108 2.16 -7.40 -6.99
N SER A 109 3.17 -8.22 -7.27
CA SER A 109 4.22 -8.53 -6.30
C SER A 109 5.07 -7.33 -5.92
N THR A 110 5.22 -6.35 -6.82
CA THR A 110 5.98 -5.12 -6.58
C THR A 110 5.19 -4.17 -5.68
N ALA A 111 3.88 -4.05 -5.91
CA ALA A 111 2.99 -3.26 -5.06
C ALA A 111 2.94 -3.83 -3.64
N LEU A 112 2.79 -5.16 -3.51
CA LEU A 112 2.79 -5.84 -2.21
C LEU A 112 4.13 -5.71 -1.50
N GLN A 113 5.26 -5.89 -2.21
CA GLN A 113 6.60 -5.67 -1.67
C GLN A 113 6.77 -4.25 -1.13
N THR A 114 6.30 -3.25 -1.88
CA THR A 114 6.37 -1.84 -1.47
C THR A 114 5.58 -1.59 -0.20
N ALA A 115 4.37 -2.13 -0.10
CA ALA A 115 3.52 -1.99 1.07
C ALA A 115 4.16 -2.63 2.32
N VAL A 116 4.70 -3.85 2.20
CA VAL A 116 5.35 -4.55 3.31
C VAL A 116 6.61 -3.82 3.77
N VAL A 117 7.46 -3.39 2.83
CA VAL A 117 8.69 -2.66 3.16
C VAL A 117 8.39 -1.31 3.80
N LYS A 118 7.34 -0.63 3.36
CA LYS A 118 6.89 0.62 3.98
C LYS A 118 6.44 0.40 5.44
N ALA A 119 5.72 -0.70 5.69
CA ALA A 119 5.21 -1.02 7.03
C ALA A 119 6.31 -1.52 7.97
N TYR A 120 7.18 -2.42 7.53
CA TYR A 120 8.07 -3.18 8.41
C TYR A 120 9.55 -3.14 8.03
N GLY A 121 9.91 -2.44 6.97
CA GLY A 121 11.27 -2.44 6.46
C GLY A 121 11.62 -3.70 5.65
N LYS A 122 12.91 -3.84 5.34
CA LYS A 122 13.41 -4.81 4.34
C LYS A 122 13.80 -6.17 4.91
N ARG A 123 13.64 -6.41 6.22
CA ARG A 123 14.00 -7.70 6.84
C ARG A 123 13.10 -8.82 6.29
N PRO A 124 13.64 -9.91 5.73
CA PRO A 124 12.86 -10.97 5.09
C PRO A 124 12.27 -11.96 6.11
N SER A 125 11.50 -11.45 7.05
CA SER A 125 10.73 -12.24 8.01
C SER A 125 9.24 -12.07 7.75
N ALA A 126 8.44 -13.05 8.11
CA ALA A 126 6.99 -12.99 8.00
C ALA A 126 6.43 -11.78 8.77
N ARG A 127 5.61 -10.99 8.11
CA ARG A 127 5.02 -9.76 8.62
C ARG A 127 3.50 -9.89 8.63
N PRO A 128 2.87 -9.75 9.81
CA PRO A 128 1.44 -9.94 9.93
C PRO A 128 0.66 -8.71 9.49
N PHE A 129 -0.40 -8.95 8.72
CA PHE A 129 -1.36 -7.94 8.31
C PHE A 129 -2.79 -8.44 8.52
N LYS A 130 -3.68 -7.52 8.80
CA LYS A 130 -5.10 -7.64 8.50
C LYS A 130 -5.33 -7.15 7.08
N ALA A 131 -6.00 -7.96 6.28
CA ALA A 131 -6.35 -7.67 4.90
C ALA A 131 -7.86 -7.61 4.78
N HIS A 132 -8.43 -6.41 4.62
CA HIS A 132 -9.85 -6.20 4.40
C HIS A 132 -10.10 -6.16 2.90
N VAL A 133 -10.94 -7.06 2.41
CA VAL A 133 -11.17 -7.27 0.97
C VAL A 133 -12.51 -6.69 0.55
N TYR A 134 -12.48 -5.88 -0.50
CA TYR A 134 -13.65 -5.28 -1.11
C TYR A 134 -13.72 -5.63 -2.60
N SER A 135 -14.91 -5.76 -3.12
CA SER A 135 -15.12 -6.00 -4.55
C SER A 135 -16.35 -5.24 -5.05
N ASP A 136 -16.26 -4.69 -6.24
CA ASP A 136 -17.42 -4.19 -6.94
C ASP A 136 -18.15 -5.38 -7.57
N VAL A 137 -19.42 -5.54 -7.22
CA VAL A 137 -20.28 -6.61 -7.75
C VAL A 137 -21.30 -5.98 -8.68
N VAL A 138 -21.26 -6.36 -9.96
CA VAL A 138 -22.16 -5.82 -10.98
C VAL A 138 -23.31 -6.79 -11.22
N SER A 139 -24.52 -6.35 -10.94
CA SER A 139 -25.74 -7.10 -11.20
C SER A 139 -26.76 -6.19 -11.90
N ASN A 140 -27.35 -6.66 -13.00
CA ASN A 140 -28.34 -5.91 -13.79
C ASN A 140 -27.89 -4.49 -14.19
N GLY A 141 -26.58 -4.31 -14.46
CA GLY A 141 -25.99 -3.02 -14.84
C GLY A 141 -25.78 -2.03 -13.68
N GLN A 142 -26.02 -2.44 -12.45
CA GLN A 142 -25.70 -1.68 -11.24
C GLN A 142 -24.48 -2.26 -10.55
N ALA A 143 -23.50 -1.41 -10.21
CA ALA A 143 -22.38 -1.78 -9.40
C ALA A 143 -22.69 -1.56 -7.92
N LEU A 144 -22.43 -2.57 -7.11
CA LEU A 144 -22.53 -2.53 -5.66
C LEU A 144 -21.14 -2.65 -5.07
N PHE A 145 -20.81 -1.79 -4.14
CA PHE A 145 -19.56 -1.92 -3.37
C PHE A 145 -19.77 -2.92 -2.22
N VAL A 146 -19.06 -4.05 -2.27
CA VAL A 146 -19.29 -5.19 -1.38
C VAL A 146 -18.06 -5.46 -0.53
N ASP A 147 -18.31 -5.62 0.76
CA ASP A 147 -17.34 -6.05 1.76
C ASP A 147 -17.31 -7.59 1.80
N ALA A 148 -16.16 -8.18 1.43
CA ALA A 148 -15.91 -9.61 1.49
C ALA A 148 -15.30 -10.07 2.84
N GLY A 149 -15.08 -9.12 3.75
CA GLY A 149 -14.58 -9.37 5.10
C GLY A 149 -13.07 -9.20 5.26
N GLU A 150 -12.66 -9.38 6.52
CA GLU A 150 -11.27 -9.24 6.94
C GLU A 150 -10.64 -10.63 7.14
N ILE A 151 -9.42 -10.79 6.66
CA ILE A 151 -8.59 -11.99 6.79
C ILE A 151 -7.22 -11.63 7.38
N SER A 152 -6.56 -12.60 8.00
CA SER A 152 -5.17 -12.46 8.45
C SER A 152 -4.23 -13.04 7.40
N VAL A 153 -3.19 -12.30 7.04
CA VAL A 153 -2.16 -12.72 6.08
C VAL A 153 -0.77 -12.41 6.60
N ASN A 154 0.18 -13.31 6.34
CA ASN A 154 1.59 -13.08 6.61
C ASN A 154 2.33 -12.89 5.29
N VAL A 155 3.13 -11.84 5.20
CA VAL A 155 3.92 -11.57 4.00
C VAL A 155 5.39 -11.42 4.36
N SER A 156 6.25 -12.22 3.75
CA SER A 156 7.70 -12.11 3.86
C SER A 156 8.25 -11.31 2.68
N PRO A 157 8.84 -10.12 2.91
CA PRO A 157 9.38 -9.31 1.83
C PRO A 157 10.63 -9.97 1.23
N LYS A 158 10.91 -9.64 -0.03
CA LYS A 158 12.17 -10.01 -0.68
C LYS A 158 13.32 -9.34 0.06
N ALA A 159 14.34 -10.13 0.41
CA ALA A 159 15.55 -9.62 1.00
C ALA A 159 16.30 -8.67 0.03
N PRO A 160 16.82 -7.53 0.49
CA PRO A 160 17.76 -6.77 -0.29
C PRO A 160 19.06 -7.56 -0.47
N PHE A 161 19.78 -7.29 -1.54
CA PHE A 161 21.13 -7.82 -1.67
C PHE A 161 22.04 -7.15 -0.64
N ILE A 162 22.61 -7.96 0.26
CA ILE A 162 23.62 -7.53 1.23
C ILE A 162 24.85 -8.41 1.02
N SER A 163 25.99 -7.78 0.76
CA SER A 163 27.25 -8.51 0.63
C SER A 163 27.58 -9.24 1.93
N LYS A 164 28.01 -10.50 1.83
CA LYS A 164 28.41 -11.29 2.99
C LYS A 164 29.77 -10.88 3.55
N ALA A 165 30.56 -10.18 2.78
CA ALA A 165 31.89 -9.74 3.16
C ALA A 165 32.25 -8.45 2.44
N TYR A 166 32.98 -7.60 3.14
CA TYR A 166 33.65 -6.44 2.60
C TYR A 166 35.14 -6.53 2.86
N TYR A 167 35.96 -5.96 1.97
CA TYR A 167 37.41 -5.96 2.04
C TYR A 167 37.93 -4.56 1.80
N ILE A 168 39.01 -4.20 2.48
CA ILE A 168 39.65 -2.92 2.29
C ILE A 168 40.85 -3.05 1.34
N VAL A 169 41.00 -2.08 0.43
CA VAL A 169 42.16 -1.93 -0.44
C VAL A 169 42.70 -0.51 -0.33
N GLY A 170 43.99 -0.35 -0.48
CA GLY A 170 44.68 0.94 -0.40
C GLY A 170 46.18 0.80 -0.65
N ASP A 171 46.95 1.87 -0.39
CA ASP A 171 48.40 1.86 -0.55
C ASP A 171 49.10 0.81 0.33
N PHE A 172 48.56 0.52 1.51
CA PHE A 172 49.07 -0.49 2.45
C PHE A 172 49.07 -1.93 1.90
N ASN A 173 48.31 -2.22 0.85
CA ASN A 173 48.32 -3.51 0.16
C ASN A 173 48.46 -3.36 -1.36
N SER A 174 49.05 -2.22 -1.81
CA SER A 174 49.28 -1.89 -3.23
C SER A 174 48.01 -2.03 -4.10
N TRP A 175 46.86 -1.69 -3.54
CA TRP A 175 45.56 -1.77 -4.19
C TRP A 175 45.24 -3.15 -4.76
N THR A 176 45.85 -4.21 -4.18
CA THR A 176 45.72 -5.58 -4.68
C THR A 176 45.21 -6.52 -3.58
N LEU A 177 44.25 -7.35 -3.94
CA LEU A 177 43.80 -8.48 -3.11
C LEU A 177 44.02 -9.78 -3.90
N ASN A 178 44.54 -10.79 -3.23
CA ASN A 178 44.63 -12.16 -3.75
C ASN A 178 44.08 -13.14 -2.72
N GLU A 179 43.85 -14.37 -3.12
CA GLU A 179 43.22 -15.40 -2.24
C GLU A 179 43.93 -15.56 -0.91
N THR A 180 45.28 -15.45 -0.88
CA THR A 180 46.10 -15.59 0.34
C THR A 180 45.97 -14.39 1.26
N SER A 181 45.85 -13.17 0.71
CA SER A 181 45.81 -11.92 1.48
C SER A 181 44.38 -11.49 1.88
N LEU A 182 43.35 -11.99 1.19
CA LEU A 182 41.95 -11.67 1.43
C LEU A 182 41.53 -11.74 2.90
N PRO A 183 41.87 -12.79 3.68
CA PRO A 183 41.46 -12.87 5.08
C PRO A 183 41.98 -11.73 5.96
N ASN A 184 43.16 -11.18 5.63
CA ASN A 184 43.82 -10.12 6.41
C ASN A 184 43.18 -8.74 6.19
N TYR A 185 42.41 -8.58 5.12
CA TYR A 185 41.80 -7.30 4.71
C TYR A 185 40.28 -7.33 4.76
N LYS A 186 39.72 -8.39 5.38
CA LYS A 186 38.28 -8.55 5.54
C LYS A 186 37.78 -7.73 6.73
N PHE A 187 36.66 -7.05 6.53
CA PHE A 187 35.95 -6.41 7.63
C PHE A 187 35.33 -7.42 8.56
N SER A 188 35.45 -7.15 9.84
CA SER A 188 34.79 -7.90 10.92
C SER A 188 33.38 -7.38 11.13
N ARG A 189 32.50 -8.25 11.59
CA ARG A 189 31.16 -7.91 12.04
C ARG A 189 30.79 -8.71 13.27
N SER A 190 29.76 -8.27 13.99
CA SER A 190 29.21 -9.05 15.10
C SER A 190 28.51 -10.33 14.59
N ASP A 191 28.24 -11.26 15.52
CA ASP A 191 27.47 -12.47 15.21
C ASP A 191 25.97 -12.23 15.05
N LYS A 192 25.51 -10.97 15.22
CA LYS A 192 24.12 -10.60 15.04
C LYS A 192 23.72 -10.66 13.59
N ASP A 193 22.41 -10.77 13.34
CA ASP A 193 21.82 -10.64 12.02
C ASP A 193 22.19 -9.27 11.39
N VAL A 194 22.50 -9.27 10.11
CA VAL A 194 22.86 -8.06 9.35
C VAL A 194 21.77 -6.98 9.37
N TYR A 195 20.51 -7.36 9.62
CA TYR A 195 19.40 -6.40 9.80
C TYR A 195 19.31 -5.83 11.21
N GLU A 196 20.03 -6.41 12.18
CA GLU A 196 20.13 -5.92 13.56
C GLU A 196 21.40 -5.09 13.78
N ASP A 197 22.49 -5.52 13.14
CA ASP A 197 23.77 -4.82 13.19
C ASP A 197 24.36 -4.73 11.78
N THR A 198 24.29 -3.54 11.21
CA THR A 198 24.79 -3.21 9.87
C THR A 198 26.23 -2.72 9.88
N ILE A 199 26.91 -2.74 11.03
CA ILE A 199 28.26 -2.19 11.18
C ILE A 199 29.30 -3.25 10.83
N PHE A 200 30.16 -2.88 9.88
CA PHE A 200 31.37 -3.63 9.52
C PHE A 200 32.58 -2.81 9.95
N THR A 201 33.48 -3.42 10.72
CA THR A 201 34.64 -2.75 11.29
C THR A 201 35.93 -3.33 10.74
N PHE A 202 36.93 -2.47 10.51
CA PHE A 202 38.28 -2.86 10.16
C PHE A 202 39.27 -2.00 10.96
N THR A 203 40.28 -2.60 11.53
CA THR A 203 41.33 -1.88 12.25
C THR A 203 42.59 -1.90 11.41
N LEU A 204 43.06 -0.74 10.98
CA LEU A 204 44.33 -0.54 10.29
C LEU A 204 45.34 0.04 11.29
N THR A 205 46.44 -0.66 11.50
CA THR A 205 47.57 -0.14 12.27
C THR A 205 48.58 0.48 11.31
N THR A 206 48.77 1.78 11.43
CA THR A 206 49.81 2.51 10.64
C THR A 206 51.04 2.70 11.51
N THR A 207 52.21 2.35 10.97
CA THR A 207 53.48 2.79 11.52
C THR A 207 53.78 4.18 11.01
N GLY A 208 53.84 5.18 11.91
CA GLY A 208 54.25 6.55 11.58
C GLY A 208 55.68 6.66 11.16
#